data_ac904ddc1d11b60d2e84b7d23f743f67
#
_entry.id   ac904ddc1d11b60d2e84b7d23f743f67
#
_cell.length_a   1.000
_cell.length_b   1.000
_cell.length_c   1.000
_cell.angle_alpha   90.00
_cell.angle_beta   90.00
_cell.angle_gamma   90.00
#
_symmetry.space_group_name_H-M   'P 1'
#
loop_
_entity.id
_entity.type
_entity.pdbx_description
1 polymer ?
#
loop_
_entity_poly.entity_id
_entity_poly.type
_entity_poly.pdbx_seq_one_letter_code
_entity_poly.pdbx_strand_id
1 'polypeptide(L)'
;MILPSGIVNHYNHLMIVMKFGGSSVANAERIKHVASIIQAYQDKRPVVVLSAMGDTTDHLLEAADKAVESVVDVGGVAKLHEETAGELGIKIDTIQALLVELKQLLTGISMLKEVSKRSRDYLVSFGERMSVRMMAAYLESQGIPAKFYDAWDIGIKSDSNFMAAELLDEVWDNIPHHLNAYKNGQDNEIPIVTGFIAKDIKGNITTLGRGGSDLTATMIGAAMRAEEVQTWKDVDGIMTTDPRVVKDAKPVPEVTYEEAQELAIFGAQVLHPRSMLPVRKVGTPVRVKNSYNIKSPGTVIVEKHTGKVPPVCAITTVKHITLIDIVSSRMLGAAG
;
A
#
# COMPACT_ATOMS: atom_id res chain seq x y z
N MET A 1 -37.62 33.59 25.27
CA MET A 1 -36.43 32.98 25.93
C MET A 1 -35.72 32.23 24.84
N ILE A 2 -34.67 32.86 24.28
CA ILE A 2 -33.90 32.40 23.11
C ILE A 2 -32.74 31.56 23.66
N LEU A 3 -32.71 30.26 23.32
CA LEU A 3 -31.58 29.38 23.64
C LEU A 3 -30.39 29.74 22.75
N PRO A 4 -29.17 29.82 23.29
CA PRO A 4 -28.02 30.12 22.47
C PRO A 4 -27.68 28.90 21.59
N SER A 5 -27.58 29.18 20.29
CA SER A 5 -27.05 28.27 19.28
C SER A 5 -25.60 27.89 19.67
N GLY A 6 -25.43 26.67 20.17
CA GLY A 6 -24.10 26.08 20.34
C GLY A 6 -23.40 26.02 19.00
N ILE A 7 -22.32 26.76 18.87
CA ILE A 7 -21.34 26.63 17.80
C ILE A 7 -20.71 25.24 17.99
N VAL A 8 -21.22 24.26 17.24
CA VAL A 8 -20.51 22.99 17.04
C VAL A 8 -19.31 23.33 16.18
N ASN A 9 -18.16 23.49 16.81
CA ASN A 9 -16.88 23.59 16.12
C ASN A 9 -16.65 22.23 15.41
N HIS A 10 -17.14 22.11 14.18
CA HIS A 10 -16.70 21.07 13.27
C HIS A 10 -15.26 21.43 12.82
N TYR A 11 -14.29 21.17 13.68
CA TYR A 11 -12.94 20.89 13.21
C TYR A 11 -13.02 19.60 12.40
N ASN A 12 -13.30 19.71 11.13
CA ASN A 12 -13.07 18.65 10.17
C ASN A 12 -11.54 18.47 10.13
N HIS A 13 -11.00 17.62 11.00
CA HIS A 13 -9.58 17.28 10.95
C HIS A 13 -9.34 16.58 9.62
N LEU A 14 -8.69 17.32 8.71
CA LEU A 14 -8.26 16.81 7.42
C LEU A 14 -7.29 15.66 7.70
N MET A 15 -7.60 14.48 7.21
CA MET A 15 -6.77 13.29 7.32
C MET A 15 -6.29 12.91 5.94
N ILE A 16 -5.05 12.49 5.82
CA ILE A 16 -4.49 11.94 4.58
C ILE A 16 -4.08 10.48 4.78
N VAL A 17 -4.00 9.73 3.68
CA VAL A 17 -3.40 8.40 3.70
C VAL A 17 -2.12 8.43 2.89
N MET A 18 -1.02 7.96 3.45
CA MET A 18 0.30 7.95 2.81
C MET A 18 0.75 6.51 2.58
N LYS A 19 0.95 6.11 1.33
CA LYS A 19 1.44 4.75 1.02
C LYS A 19 2.88 4.81 0.52
N PHE A 20 3.73 3.98 1.12
CA PHE A 20 5.11 3.78 0.68
C PHE A 20 5.33 2.34 0.21
N GLY A 21 5.97 2.17 -0.94
CA GLY A 21 6.33 0.87 -1.50
C GLY A 21 7.59 0.27 -0.87
N GLY A 22 7.88 -1.00 -1.16
CA GLY A 22 9.03 -1.71 -0.60
C GLY A 22 10.38 -1.04 -0.88
N SER A 23 10.59 -0.49 -2.06
CA SER A 23 11.79 0.29 -2.39
C SER A 23 11.97 1.54 -1.53
N SER A 24 10.86 2.15 -1.07
CA SER A 24 10.90 3.32 -0.20
C SER A 24 11.28 3.00 1.25
N VAL A 25 11.20 1.75 1.67
CA VAL A 25 11.53 1.26 3.02
C VAL A 25 12.58 0.15 2.99
N ALA A 26 13.40 0.07 1.94
CA ALA A 26 14.28 -1.06 1.64
C ALA A 26 15.43 -1.27 2.66
N ASN A 27 15.80 -0.27 3.40
CA ASN A 27 16.89 -0.29 4.40
C ASN A 27 16.71 0.84 5.42
N ALA A 28 17.62 0.93 6.39
CA ALA A 28 17.56 1.93 7.45
C ALA A 28 17.58 3.38 6.94
N GLU A 29 18.40 3.71 5.95
CA GLU A 29 18.47 5.05 5.35
C GLU A 29 17.11 5.45 4.78
N ARG A 30 16.46 4.53 4.04
CA ARG A 30 15.13 4.73 3.45
C ARG A 30 14.05 4.87 4.51
N ILE A 31 14.08 4.06 5.55
CA ILE A 31 13.14 4.15 6.69
C ILE A 31 13.29 5.51 7.38
N LYS A 32 14.52 5.97 7.67
CA LYS A 32 14.79 7.31 8.23
C LYS A 32 14.23 8.41 7.34
N HIS A 33 14.40 8.27 6.03
CA HIS A 33 13.89 9.24 5.06
C HIS A 33 12.34 9.25 5.04
N VAL A 34 11.69 8.09 4.96
CA VAL A 34 10.21 8.00 5.04
C VAL A 34 9.69 8.56 6.35
N ALA A 35 10.33 8.28 7.48
CA ALA A 35 9.96 8.85 8.78
C ALA A 35 10.02 10.39 8.77
N SER A 36 11.02 11.00 8.12
CA SER A 36 11.09 12.46 7.96
C SER A 36 9.94 13.01 7.11
N ILE A 37 9.49 12.26 6.09
CA ILE A 37 8.32 12.63 5.31
C ILE A 37 7.04 12.55 6.17
N ILE A 38 6.86 11.47 6.92
CA ILE A 38 5.71 11.31 7.83
C ILE A 38 5.66 12.47 8.83
N GLN A 39 6.80 12.81 9.44
CA GLN A 39 6.91 13.94 10.35
C GLN A 39 6.53 15.27 9.71
N ALA A 40 6.94 15.52 8.46
CA ALA A 40 6.61 16.75 7.73
C ALA A 40 5.10 16.89 7.41
N TYR A 41 4.34 15.79 7.48
CA TYR A 41 2.89 15.77 7.25
C TYR A 41 2.09 15.47 8.52
N GLN A 42 2.70 15.53 9.70
CA GLN A 42 2.06 15.14 10.97
C GLN A 42 0.80 15.98 11.29
N ASP A 43 0.80 17.24 10.94
CA ASP A 43 -0.33 18.17 11.09
C ASP A 43 -1.55 17.77 10.25
N LYS A 44 -1.36 16.99 9.18
CA LYS A 44 -2.42 16.44 8.33
C LYS A 44 -2.93 15.06 8.79
N ARG A 45 -2.57 14.63 9.99
CA ARG A 45 -3.02 13.37 10.59
C ARG A 45 -2.89 12.17 9.61
N PRO A 46 -1.67 11.81 9.21
CA PRO A 46 -1.46 10.76 8.21
C PRO A 46 -1.78 9.37 8.77
N VAL A 47 -2.48 8.55 8.01
CA VAL A 47 -2.48 7.09 8.15
C VAL A 47 -1.46 6.54 7.16
N VAL A 48 -0.49 5.79 7.63
CA VAL A 48 0.62 5.31 6.80
C VAL A 48 0.44 3.85 6.44
N VAL A 49 0.51 3.52 5.14
CA VAL A 49 0.44 2.14 4.64
C VAL A 49 1.79 1.75 4.07
N LEU A 50 2.35 0.65 4.56
CA LEU A 50 3.66 0.16 4.14
C LEU A 50 3.56 -1.20 3.45
N SER A 51 4.41 -1.38 2.44
CA SER A 51 4.72 -2.69 1.87
C SER A 51 5.86 -3.36 2.65
N ALA A 52 6.15 -4.62 2.32
CA ALA A 52 7.34 -5.31 2.79
C ALA A 52 8.61 -4.51 2.46
N MET A 53 9.65 -4.68 3.25
CA MET A 53 10.92 -3.98 3.16
C MET A 53 11.78 -4.55 2.02
N GLY A 54 12.13 -3.74 1.03
CA GLY A 54 13.00 -4.13 -0.09
C GLY A 54 12.57 -5.44 -0.77
N ASP A 55 13.50 -6.38 -0.86
CA ASP A 55 13.31 -7.68 -1.51
C ASP A 55 12.81 -8.77 -0.54
N THR A 56 12.28 -8.40 0.63
CA THR A 56 11.82 -9.35 1.66
C THR A 56 10.83 -10.37 1.10
N THR A 57 9.90 -9.95 0.24
CA THR A 57 8.91 -10.88 -0.35
C THR A 57 9.59 -11.96 -1.18
N ASP A 58 10.61 -11.59 -1.98
CA ASP A 58 11.36 -12.54 -2.79
C ASP A 58 12.19 -13.48 -1.92
N HIS A 59 12.85 -12.98 -0.87
CA HIS A 59 13.57 -13.81 0.10
C HIS A 59 12.64 -14.79 0.84
N LEU A 60 11.42 -14.38 1.17
CA LEU A 60 10.43 -15.27 1.79
C LEU A 60 10.02 -16.40 0.84
N LEU A 61 9.78 -16.08 -0.43
CA LEU A 61 9.45 -17.10 -1.43
C LEU A 61 10.60 -18.06 -1.68
N GLU A 62 11.82 -17.57 -1.80
CA GLU A 62 13.03 -18.39 -1.92
C GLU A 62 13.22 -19.31 -0.70
N ALA A 63 12.98 -18.79 0.52
CA ALA A 63 13.06 -19.59 1.73
C ALA A 63 12.02 -20.73 1.74
N ALA A 64 10.81 -20.47 1.20
CA ALA A 64 9.80 -21.52 1.08
C ALA A 64 10.19 -22.59 0.06
N ASP A 65 10.75 -22.21 -1.09
CA ASP A 65 11.22 -23.14 -2.11
C ASP A 65 12.35 -24.03 -1.55
N LYS A 66 13.31 -23.46 -0.82
CA LYS A 66 14.36 -24.20 -0.09
C LYS A 66 13.76 -25.14 0.98
N ALA A 67 12.71 -24.69 1.68
CA ALA A 67 12.06 -25.52 2.71
C ALA A 67 11.38 -26.75 2.10
N VAL A 68 10.78 -26.67 0.91
CA VAL A 68 10.25 -27.83 0.18
C VAL A 68 11.35 -28.86 -0.09
N GLU A 69 12.58 -28.40 -0.34
CA GLU A 69 13.77 -29.25 -0.50
C GLU A 69 14.43 -29.66 0.83
N SER A 70 13.78 -29.45 1.96
CA SER A 70 14.24 -29.76 3.33
C SER A 70 15.30 -28.82 3.90
N VAL A 71 15.51 -27.65 3.31
CA VAL A 71 16.45 -26.65 3.83
C VAL A 71 15.64 -25.52 4.49
N VAL A 72 15.57 -25.50 5.82
CA VAL A 72 14.91 -24.43 6.58
C VAL A 72 15.91 -23.31 6.84
N ASP A 73 15.80 -22.24 6.07
CA ASP A 73 16.70 -21.10 6.14
C ASP A 73 15.92 -19.79 6.17
N VAL A 74 16.03 -19.03 7.26
CA VAL A 74 15.48 -17.67 7.43
C VAL A 74 16.56 -16.60 7.26
N GLY A 75 17.82 -16.99 6.97
CA GLY A 75 18.98 -16.13 7.06
C GLY A 75 18.90 -14.88 6.21
N GLY A 76 18.39 -14.96 4.99
CA GLY A 76 18.24 -13.79 4.11
C GLY A 76 17.29 -12.74 4.68
N VAL A 77 16.11 -13.20 5.15
CA VAL A 77 15.11 -12.32 5.76
C VAL A 77 15.60 -11.79 7.11
N ALA A 78 16.10 -12.67 7.99
CA ALA A 78 16.57 -12.28 9.31
C ALA A 78 17.69 -11.24 9.22
N LYS A 79 18.73 -11.52 8.41
CA LYS A 79 19.89 -10.63 8.24
C LYS A 79 19.48 -9.22 7.81
N LEU A 80 18.63 -9.09 6.78
CA LEU A 80 18.16 -7.79 6.30
C LEU A 80 17.48 -6.98 7.41
N HIS A 81 16.61 -7.60 8.19
CA HIS A 81 15.84 -6.92 9.22
C HIS A 81 16.66 -6.65 10.48
N GLU A 82 17.54 -7.57 10.89
CA GLU A 82 18.45 -7.40 12.04
C GLU A 82 19.48 -6.30 11.79
N GLU A 83 20.11 -6.27 10.63
CA GLU A 83 21.04 -5.21 10.24
C GLU A 83 20.32 -3.85 10.20
N THR A 84 19.15 -3.80 9.58
CA THR A 84 18.34 -2.57 9.53
C THR A 84 17.90 -2.11 10.91
N ALA A 85 17.47 -3.01 11.80
CA ALA A 85 17.12 -2.66 13.18
C ALA A 85 18.31 -2.09 13.96
N GLY A 86 19.48 -2.69 13.79
CA GLY A 86 20.73 -2.18 14.39
C GLY A 86 21.09 -0.78 13.91
N GLU A 87 21.00 -0.51 12.60
CA GLU A 87 21.28 0.80 12.01
C GLU A 87 20.22 1.87 12.38
N LEU A 88 18.99 1.46 12.66
CA LEU A 88 17.92 2.32 13.17
C LEU A 88 18.04 2.58 14.68
N GLY A 89 18.83 1.78 15.39
CA GLY A 89 18.93 1.83 16.85
C GLY A 89 17.68 1.35 17.57
N ILE A 90 16.85 0.51 16.93
CA ILE A 90 15.66 -0.10 17.53
C ILE A 90 15.97 -1.53 18.02
N LYS A 91 15.20 -1.99 19.02
CA LYS A 91 15.40 -3.33 19.56
C LYS A 91 14.92 -4.40 18.61
N ILE A 92 15.68 -5.47 18.46
CA ILE A 92 15.32 -6.62 17.62
C ILE A 92 14.06 -7.34 18.13
N ASP A 93 13.76 -7.26 19.42
CA ASP A 93 12.55 -7.83 20.05
C ASP A 93 11.26 -7.39 19.33
N THR A 94 11.30 -6.22 18.66
CA THR A 94 10.22 -5.68 17.84
C THR A 94 9.72 -6.67 16.79
N ILE A 95 10.60 -7.48 16.22
CA ILE A 95 10.28 -8.46 15.17
C ILE A 95 10.65 -9.90 15.52
N GLN A 96 11.30 -10.15 16.65
CA GLN A 96 11.84 -11.46 17.04
C GLN A 96 10.75 -12.54 17.03
N ALA A 97 9.57 -12.24 17.56
CA ALA A 97 8.45 -13.19 17.57
C ALA A 97 8.04 -13.61 16.14
N LEU A 98 8.07 -12.69 15.18
CA LEU A 98 7.75 -12.97 13.77
C LEU A 98 8.83 -13.84 13.10
N LEU A 99 10.11 -13.62 13.42
CA LEU A 99 11.20 -14.45 12.89
C LEU A 99 11.11 -15.91 13.43
N VAL A 100 10.72 -16.08 14.69
CA VAL A 100 10.47 -17.41 15.28
C VAL A 100 9.27 -18.07 14.59
N GLU A 101 8.16 -17.36 14.44
CA GLU A 101 6.94 -17.83 13.76
C GLU A 101 7.23 -18.23 12.29
N LEU A 102 8.02 -17.41 11.58
CA LEU A 102 8.48 -17.70 10.21
C LEU A 102 9.27 -19.02 10.14
N LYS A 103 10.22 -19.20 11.06
CA LYS A 103 11.02 -20.44 11.12
C LYS A 103 10.13 -21.68 11.37
N GLN A 104 9.12 -21.56 12.24
CA GLN A 104 8.16 -22.63 12.50
C GLN A 104 7.33 -22.96 11.25
N LEU A 105 6.86 -21.94 10.51
CA LEU A 105 6.14 -22.14 9.26
C LEU A 105 7.00 -22.84 8.21
N LEU A 106 8.25 -22.41 8.02
CA LEU A 106 9.18 -23.04 7.08
C LEU A 106 9.50 -24.51 7.50
N THR A 107 9.59 -24.77 8.79
CA THR A 107 9.74 -26.14 9.30
C THR A 107 8.53 -27.00 8.93
N GLY A 108 7.30 -26.48 9.09
CA GLY A 108 6.09 -27.17 8.65
C GLY A 108 6.08 -27.45 7.14
N ILE A 109 6.46 -26.47 6.32
CA ILE A 109 6.60 -26.62 4.86
C ILE A 109 7.62 -27.70 4.54
N SER A 110 8.77 -27.71 5.22
CA SER A 110 9.82 -28.71 5.04
C SER A 110 9.35 -30.14 5.33
N MET A 111 8.46 -30.31 6.31
CA MET A 111 7.86 -31.62 6.64
C MET A 111 6.82 -32.07 5.61
N LEU A 112 5.99 -31.13 5.14
CA LEU A 112 4.91 -31.41 4.17
C LEU A 112 5.41 -31.52 2.73
N LYS A 113 6.58 -30.94 2.41
CA LYS A 113 7.16 -30.87 1.07
C LYS A 113 6.28 -30.14 0.05
N GLU A 114 5.42 -29.24 0.51
CA GLU A 114 4.55 -28.45 -0.36
C GLU A 114 4.26 -27.07 0.25
N VAL A 115 3.96 -26.09 -0.63
CA VAL A 115 3.47 -24.78 -0.26
C VAL A 115 2.08 -24.58 -0.86
N SER A 116 1.05 -24.70 -0.03
CA SER A 116 -0.31 -24.36 -0.47
C SER A 116 -0.47 -22.85 -0.70
N LYS A 117 -1.48 -22.43 -1.48
CA LYS A 117 -1.79 -21.00 -1.66
C LYS A 117 -1.99 -20.29 -0.31
N ARG A 118 -2.66 -20.92 0.64
CA ARG A 118 -2.85 -20.38 2.00
C ARG A 118 -1.53 -20.23 2.76
N SER A 119 -0.66 -21.26 2.71
CA SER A 119 0.65 -21.17 3.35
C SER A 119 1.52 -20.09 2.72
N ARG A 120 1.38 -19.87 1.40
CA ARG A 120 2.09 -18.82 0.67
C ARG A 120 1.65 -17.42 1.11
N ASP A 121 0.33 -17.19 1.25
CA ASP A 121 -0.20 -15.90 1.74
C ASP A 121 0.29 -15.62 3.17
N TYR A 122 0.26 -16.63 4.03
CA TYR A 122 0.78 -16.51 5.37
C TYR A 122 2.29 -16.19 5.37
N LEU A 123 3.07 -16.90 4.57
CA LEU A 123 4.51 -16.69 4.44
C LEU A 123 4.85 -15.24 4.01
N VAL A 124 4.26 -14.77 2.92
CA VAL A 124 4.61 -13.43 2.42
C VAL A 124 4.15 -12.32 3.36
N SER A 125 3.12 -12.56 4.19
CA SER A 125 2.64 -11.58 5.16
C SER A 125 3.68 -11.13 6.19
N PHE A 126 4.70 -11.93 6.45
CA PHE A 126 5.77 -11.56 7.38
C PHE A 126 6.50 -10.30 6.95
N GLY A 127 6.62 -10.05 5.64
CA GLY A 127 7.30 -8.87 5.11
C GLY A 127 6.63 -7.57 5.57
N GLU A 128 5.34 -7.41 5.32
CA GLU A 128 4.57 -6.24 5.73
C GLU A 128 4.48 -6.12 7.25
N ARG A 129 4.26 -7.24 7.94
CA ARG A 129 4.13 -7.28 9.41
C ARG A 129 5.42 -6.82 10.10
N MET A 130 6.59 -7.20 9.60
CA MET A 130 7.89 -6.72 10.11
C MET A 130 8.11 -5.24 9.76
N SER A 131 7.82 -4.83 8.52
CA SER A 131 8.01 -3.47 8.04
C SER A 131 7.28 -2.43 8.90
N VAL A 132 5.98 -2.64 9.20
CA VAL A 132 5.19 -1.70 10.01
C VAL A 132 5.67 -1.61 11.45
N ARG A 133 6.10 -2.72 12.04
CA ARG A 133 6.65 -2.76 13.41
C ARG A 133 7.96 -1.99 13.51
N MET A 134 8.85 -2.16 12.54
CA MET A 134 10.12 -1.44 12.50
C MET A 134 9.91 0.06 12.31
N MET A 135 9.01 0.47 11.41
CA MET A 135 8.70 1.89 11.20
C MET A 135 8.10 2.52 12.45
N ALA A 136 7.11 1.87 13.08
CA ALA A 136 6.49 2.38 14.30
C ALA A 136 7.52 2.53 15.43
N ALA A 137 8.32 1.49 15.68
CA ALA A 137 9.38 1.53 16.71
C ALA A 137 10.42 2.63 16.42
N TYR A 138 10.76 2.85 15.15
CA TYR A 138 11.68 3.93 14.79
C TYR A 138 11.05 5.31 15.04
N LEU A 139 9.81 5.55 14.62
CA LEU A 139 9.10 6.81 14.87
C LEU A 139 9.00 7.10 16.38
N GLU A 140 8.64 6.11 17.19
CA GLU A 140 8.60 6.23 18.65
C GLU A 140 9.98 6.59 19.23
N SER A 141 11.06 5.98 18.72
CA SER A 141 12.43 6.32 19.15
C SER A 141 12.81 7.76 18.83
N GLN A 142 12.17 8.38 17.84
CA GLN A 142 12.33 9.79 17.47
C GLN A 142 11.35 10.73 18.21
N GLY A 143 10.57 10.20 19.17
CA GLY A 143 9.57 10.98 19.92
C GLY A 143 8.28 11.28 19.11
N ILE A 144 8.04 10.58 18.02
CA ILE A 144 6.83 10.69 17.23
C ILE A 144 5.90 9.53 17.62
N PRO A 145 4.76 9.79 18.30
CA PRO A 145 3.84 8.73 18.69
C PRO A 145 3.32 7.98 17.46
N ALA A 146 3.54 6.68 17.41
CA ALA A 146 3.13 5.83 16.31
C ALA A 146 2.74 4.44 16.79
N LYS A 147 1.76 3.82 16.12
CA LYS A 147 1.29 2.49 16.46
C LYS A 147 1.15 1.65 15.19
N PHE A 148 1.73 0.45 15.21
CA PHE A 148 1.55 -0.49 14.11
C PHE A 148 0.19 -1.19 14.19
N TYR A 149 -0.36 -1.50 13.02
CA TYR A 149 -1.56 -2.32 12.87
C TYR A 149 -1.33 -3.33 11.74
N ASP A 150 -1.58 -4.58 12.01
CA ASP A 150 -1.83 -5.50 10.92
C ASP A 150 -3.22 -5.15 10.32
N ALA A 151 -3.40 -5.25 9.01
CA ALA A 151 -4.58 -4.72 8.33
C ALA A 151 -5.93 -5.18 8.94
N TRP A 152 -5.98 -6.39 9.47
CA TRP A 152 -7.16 -6.93 10.16
C TRP A 152 -7.46 -6.27 11.50
N ASP A 153 -6.47 -5.63 12.15
CA ASP A 153 -6.67 -4.93 13.42
C ASP A 153 -7.49 -3.65 13.24
N ILE A 154 -7.53 -3.12 12.03
CA ILE A 154 -8.42 -2.01 11.63
C ILE A 154 -9.62 -2.50 10.82
N GLY A 155 -9.90 -3.80 10.86
CA GLY A 155 -11.10 -4.41 10.27
C GLY A 155 -11.03 -4.68 8.77
N ILE A 156 -9.83 -4.73 8.16
CA ILE A 156 -9.69 -5.12 6.76
C ILE A 156 -9.85 -6.64 6.64
N LYS A 157 -10.95 -7.04 6.04
CA LYS A 157 -11.34 -8.43 5.79
C LYS A 157 -11.52 -8.72 4.31
N SER A 158 -11.32 -9.97 3.94
CA SER A 158 -11.42 -10.45 2.57
C SER A 158 -12.19 -11.76 2.46
N ASP A 159 -12.45 -12.18 1.24
CA ASP A 159 -12.83 -13.54 0.91
C ASP A 159 -11.65 -14.53 1.12
N SER A 160 -11.89 -15.83 0.89
CA SER A 160 -10.87 -16.88 1.02
C SER A 160 -10.17 -17.21 -0.31
N ASN A 161 -10.18 -16.30 -1.29
CA ASN A 161 -9.49 -16.50 -2.56
C ASN A 161 -7.99 -16.18 -2.41
N PHE A 162 -7.24 -17.12 -1.85
CA PHE A 162 -5.81 -16.96 -1.57
C PHE A 162 -5.02 -16.51 -2.80
N MET A 163 -4.04 -15.60 -2.60
CA MET A 163 -3.17 -14.93 -3.57
C MET A 163 -3.85 -13.82 -4.41
N ALA A 164 -5.18 -13.71 -4.39
CA ALA A 164 -5.92 -12.70 -5.12
C ALA A 164 -7.27 -12.41 -4.43
N ALA A 165 -7.24 -12.25 -3.10
CA ALA A 165 -8.42 -12.04 -2.29
C ALA A 165 -9.11 -10.69 -2.61
N GLU A 166 -10.43 -10.68 -2.44
CA GLU A 166 -11.24 -9.48 -2.57
C GLU A 166 -11.71 -8.99 -1.20
N LEU A 167 -11.70 -7.67 -1.03
CA LEU A 167 -12.16 -7.04 0.21
C LEU A 167 -13.68 -7.22 0.33
N LEU A 168 -14.14 -7.54 1.55
CA LEU A 168 -15.56 -7.65 1.86
C LEU A 168 -16.19 -6.26 2.08
N ASP A 169 -17.49 -6.13 1.81
CA ASP A 169 -18.20 -4.86 1.95
C ASP A 169 -18.18 -4.30 3.38
N GLU A 170 -18.12 -5.16 4.40
CA GLU A 170 -18.03 -4.72 5.81
C GLU A 170 -16.80 -3.87 6.13
N VAL A 171 -15.77 -3.89 5.29
CA VAL A 171 -14.55 -3.08 5.44
C VAL A 171 -14.87 -1.58 5.43
N TRP A 172 -15.92 -1.16 4.70
CA TRP A 172 -16.36 0.24 4.64
C TRP A 172 -16.81 0.80 6.01
N ASP A 173 -17.39 -0.03 6.86
CA ASP A 173 -17.85 0.35 8.19
C ASP A 173 -16.80 0.06 9.26
N ASN A 174 -16.03 -1.03 9.10
CA ASN A 174 -15.04 -1.46 10.06
C ASN A 174 -13.86 -0.47 10.17
N ILE A 175 -13.32 0.03 9.06
CA ILE A 175 -12.20 0.98 9.07
C ILE A 175 -12.54 2.25 9.86
N PRO A 176 -13.67 2.95 9.60
CA PRO A 176 -14.06 4.10 10.40
C PRO A 176 -14.24 3.77 11.89
N HIS A 177 -14.79 2.61 12.22
CA HIS A 177 -14.96 2.18 13.62
C HIS A 177 -13.63 2.20 14.37
N HIS A 178 -12.55 1.73 13.74
CA HIS A 178 -11.23 1.65 14.37
C HIS A 178 -10.42 2.95 14.29
N LEU A 179 -10.57 3.75 13.23
CA LEU A 179 -9.71 4.91 12.99
C LEU A 179 -10.36 6.27 13.29
N ASN A 180 -11.66 6.34 13.64
CA ASN A 180 -12.32 7.62 13.92
C ASN A 180 -11.74 8.33 15.14
N ALA A 181 -11.30 7.62 16.19
CA ALA A 181 -10.64 8.23 17.35
C ALA A 181 -9.39 9.00 16.91
N TYR A 182 -8.58 8.39 16.05
CA TYR A 182 -7.41 9.06 15.47
C TYR A 182 -7.83 10.24 14.59
N LYS A 183 -8.74 10.06 13.65
CA LYS A 183 -9.21 11.13 12.75
C LYS A 183 -9.73 12.35 13.51
N ASN A 184 -10.44 12.13 14.61
CA ASN A 184 -11.05 13.19 15.41
C ASN A 184 -10.12 13.80 16.46
N GLY A 185 -8.84 13.43 16.50
CA GLY A 185 -7.85 13.97 17.43
C GLY A 185 -7.97 13.44 18.87
N GLN A 186 -8.74 12.38 19.08
CA GLN A 186 -8.88 11.70 20.39
C GLN A 186 -7.71 10.74 20.64
N ASP A 187 -7.08 10.26 19.57
CA ASP A 187 -5.85 9.48 19.58
C ASP A 187 -4.79 10.22 18.76
N ASN A 188 -3.55 10.26 19.22
CA ASN A 188 -2.44 10.96 18.57
C ASN A 188 -1.34 10.03 18.05
N GLU A 189 -1.47 8.72 18.23
CA GLU A 189 -0.53 7.74 17.70
C GLU A 189 -0.78 7.56 16.19
N ILE A 190 0.22 7.89 15.36
CA ILE A 190 0.12 7.74 13.91
C ILE A 190 -0.07 6.25 13.56
N PRO A 191 -1.18 5.87 12.89
CA PRO A 191 -1.39 4.49 12.49
C PRO A 191 -0.44 4.09 11.36
N ILE A 192 0.37 3.06 11.58
CA ILE A 192 1.27 2.44 10.61
C ILE A 192 0.67 1.07 10.25
N VAL A 193 0.07 0.95 9.09
CA VAL A 193 -0.78 -0.19 8.69
C VAL A 193 -0.08 -1.04 7.64
N THR A 194 -0.19 -2.36 7.75
CA THR A 194 0.29 -3.27 6.70
C THR A 194 -0.55 -3.08 5.43
N GLY A 195 0.12 -2.90 4.29
CA GLY A 195 -0.52 -3.03 2.98
C GLY A 195 -0.67 -4.48 2.54
N PHE A 196 -1.29 -4.75 1.41
CA PHE A 196 -1.28 -6.00 0.67
C PHE A 196 -2.00 -7.19 1.34
N ILE A 197 -2.05 -7.29 2.66
CA ILE A 197 -2.58 -8.43 3.41
C ILE A 197 -3.94 -8.13 4.05
N ALA A 198 -4.73 -9.19 4.27
CA ALA A 198 -6.01 -9.15 4.98
C ALA A 198 -6.22 -10.46 5.74
N LYS A 199 -7.38 -10.63 6.38
CA LYS A 199 -7.85 -11.91 6.89
C LYS A 199 -9.21 -12.26 6.33
N ASP A 200 -9.43 -13.55 6.04
CA ASP A 200 -10.75 -14.05 5.72
C ASP A 200 -11.62 -14.21 6.98
N ILE A 201 -12.90 -14.55 6.79
CA ILE A 201 -13.85 -14.74 7.89
C ILE A 201 -13.48 -15.91 8.83
N LYS A 202 -12.60 -16.81 8.41
CA LYS A 202 -12.09 -17.93 9.20
C LYS A 202 -10.80 -17.57 9.96
N GLY A 203 -10.32 -16.33 9.81
CA GLY A 203 -9.07 -15.85 10.41
C GLY A 203 -7.80 -16.24 9.67
N ASN A 204 -7.89 -16.82 8.48
CA ASN A 204 -6.71 -17.10 7.66
C ASN A 204 -6.19 -15.82 7.02
N ILE A 205 -4.87 -15.66 6.99
CA ILE A 205 -4.24 -14.56 6.29
C ILE A 205 -4.36 -14.78 4.78
N THR A 206 -4.71 -13.72 4.07
CA THR A 206 -4.88 -13.67 2.61
C THR A 206 -4.08 -12.51 2.04
N THR A 207 -3.76 -12.57 0.74
CA THR A 207 -3.13 -11.47 0.03
C THR A 207 -4.05 -10.92 -1.05
N LEU A 208 -4.01 -9.60 -1.25
CA LEU A 208 -4.87 -8.87 -2.18
C LEU A 208 -4.37 -8.91 -3.63
N GLY A 209 -3.27 -9.63 -3.89
CA GLY A 209 -2.69 -9.74 -5.22
C GLY A 209 -1.98 -8.44 -5.68
N ARG A 210 -1.79 -8.32 -7.00
CA ARG A 210 -1.04 -7.18 -7.58
C ARG A 210 -1.68 -5.83 -7.22
N GLY A 211 -0.87 -4.88 -6.77
CA GLY A 211 -1.34 -3.56 -6.32
C GLY A 211 -2.03 -3.58 -4.95
N GLY A 212 -1.91 -4.67 -4.19
CA GLY A 212 -2.61 -4.86 -2.92
C GLY A 212 -2.32 -3.78 -1.87
N SER A 213 -1.08 -3.29 -1.74
CA SER A 213 -0.76 -2.21 -0.81
C SER A 213 -1.39 -0.87 -1.24
N ASP A 214 -1.47 -0.60 -2.55
CA ASP A 214 -2.18 0.56 -3.07
C ASP A 214 -3.70 0.41 -2.83
N LEU A 215 -4.25 -0.81 -2.99
CA LEU A 215 -5.66 -1.10 -2.68
C LEU A 215 -5.98 -0.90 -1.19
N THR A 216 -5.10 -1.33 -0.29
CA THR A 216 -5.24 -1.08 1.16
C THR A 216 -5.31 0.43 1.44
N ALA A 217 -4.38 1.21 0.88
CA ALA A 217 -4.32 2.66 1.10
C ALA A 217 -5.56 3.38 0.54
N THR A 218 -5.99 3.05 -0.66
CA THR A 218 -7.17 3.64 -1.29
C THR A 218 -8.46 3.23 -0.58
N MET A 219 -8.55 2.01 -0.07
CA MET A 219 -9.69 1.56 0.72
C MET A 219 -9.79 2.33 2.05
N ILE A 220 -8.67 2.49 2.77
CA ILE A 220 -8.64 3.32 3.99
C ILE A 220 -9.04 4.76 3.66
N GLY A 221 -8.44 5.35 2.62
CA GLY A 221 -8.75 6.72 2.20
C GLY A 221 -10.21 6.92 1.82
N ALA A 222 -10.79 5.97 1.10
CA ALA A 222 -12.19 6.02 0.68
C ALA A 222 -13.15 5.84 1.88
N ALA A 223 -12.94 4.82 2.73
CA ALA A 223 -13.79 4.54 3.89
C ALA A 223 -13.76 5.69 4.91
N MET A 224 -12.58 6.30 5.12
CA MET A 224 -12.40 7.42 6.02
C MET A 224 -12.75 8.78 5.38
N ARG A 225 -13.09 8.84 4.10
CA ARG A 225 -13.26 10.10 3.34
C ARG A 225 -12.07 11.06 3.60
N ALA A 226 -10.87 10.55 3.35
CA ALA A 226 -9.64 11.30 3.51
C ALA A 226 -9.60 12.51 2.53
N GLU A 227 -8.83 13.55 2.86
CA GLU A 227 -8.56 14.70 1.98
C GLU A 227 -7.94 14.22 0.66
N GLU A 228 -6.95 13.34 0.75
CA GLU A 228 -6.33 12.66 -0.38
C GLU A 228 -5.62 11.37 0.06
N VAL A 229 -5.39 10.47 -0.89
CA VAL A 229 -4.48 9.34 -0.76
C VAL A 229 -3.19 9.66 -1.51
N GLN A 230 -2.06 9.64 -0.82
CA GLN A 230 -0.76 9.89 -1.41
C GLN A 230 -0.01 8.58 -1.65
N THR A 231 0.34 8.28 -2.89
CA THR A 231 1.24 7.17 -3.23
C THR A 231 2.64 7.72 -3.50
N TRP A 232 3.56 7.42 -2.60
CA TRP A 232 4.94 7.88 -2.65
C TRP A 232 5.80 6.91 -3.45
N LYS A 233 6.44 7.41 -4.49
CA LYS A 233 7.28 6.67 -5.45
C LYS A 233 8.62 7.37 -5.64
N ASP A 234 9.38 6.93 -6.63
CA ASP A 234 10.69 7.46 -7.04
C ASP A 234 10.60 8.43 -8.24
N VAL A 235 9.40 8.86 -8.62
CA VAL A 235 9.14 9.75 -9.75
C VAL A 235 8.29 10.95 -9.33
N ASP A 236 8.48 12.09 -10.00
CA ASP A 236 7.79 13.36 -9.67
C ASP A 236 6.27 13.37 -9.97
N GLY A 237 5.70 12.24 -10.31
CA GLY A 237 4.29 12.06 -10.69
C GLY A 237 4.15 11.22 -11.94
N ILE A 238 2.97 11.27 -12.56
CA ILE A 238 2.73 10.68 -13.88
C ILE A 238 3.39 11.60 -14.91
N MET A 239 4.30 11.05 -15.71
CA MET A 239 5.06 11.83 -16.68
C MET A 239 4.32 11.88 -18.02
N THR A 240 4.52 12.94 -18.79
CA THR A 240 3.98 13.09 -20.17
C THR A 240 4.42 11.95 -21.09
N THR A 241 5.55 11.33 -20.80
CA THR A 241 6.06 10.10 -21.46
C THR A 241 7.15 9.48 -20.57
N ASP A 242 7.69 8.32 -20.98
CA ASP A 242 8.79 7.66 -20.26
C ASP A 242 10.06 8.54 -20.32
N PRO A 243 10.57 9.06 -19.17
CA PRO A 243 11.77 9.90 -19.14
C PRO A 243 13.05 9.18 -19.57
N ARG A 244 13.04 7.83 -19.57
CA ARG A 244 14.17 7.03 -20.11
C ARG A 244 14.22 7.09 -21.65
N VAL A 245 13.10 7.42 -22.29
CA VAL A 245 12.99 7.55 -23.76
C VAL A 245 13.09 9.02 -24.17
N VAL A 246 12.40 9.91 -23.46
CA VAL A 246 12.37 11.35 -23.74
C VAL A 246 12.84 12.12 -22.51
N LYS A 247 14.04 12.70 -22.56
CA LYS A 247 14.66 13.39 -21.43
C LYS A 247 13.88 14.62 -20.95
N ASP A 248 13.12 15.26 -21.84
CA ASP A 248 12.32 16.45 -21.55
C ASP A 248 10.89 16.12 -21.08
N ALA A 249 10.62 14.86 -20.71
CA ALA A 249 9.36 14.46 -20.13
C ALA A 249 9.07 15.29 -18.85
N LYS A 250 7.82 15.77 -18.73
CA LYS A 250 7.39 16.61 -17.60
C LYS A 250 6.30 15.91 -16.81
N PRO A 251 6.18 16.17 -15.50
CA PRO A 251 5.05 15.70 -14.72
C PRO A 251 3.73 16.30 -15.25
N VAL A 252 2.71 15.47 -15.37
CA VAL A 252 1.33 15.89 -15.66
C VAL A 252 0.69 16.33 -14.34
N PRO A 253 0.20 17.58 -14.21
CA PRO A 253 -0.32 18.05 -12.93
C PRO A 253 -1.57 17.29 -12.46
N GLU A 254 -2.46 16.95 -13.41
CA GLU A 254 -3.75 16.33 -13.12
C GLU A 254 -4.13 15.36 -14.25
N VAL A 255 -4.68 14.20 -13.87
CA VAL A 255 -5.27 13.22 -14.79
C VAL A 255 -6.58 12.71 -14.19
N THR A 256 -7.50 12.22 -15.03
CA THR A 256 -8.69 11.53 -14.56
C THR A 256 -8.40 10.07 -14.19
N TYR A 257 -9.35 9.42 -13.46
CA TYR A 257 -9.23 7.99 -13.17
C TYR A 257 -9.18 7.15 -14.45
N GLU A 258 -9.95 7.53 -15.49
CA GLU A 258 -9.93 6.86 -16.80
C GLU A 258 -8.56 6.99 -17.46
N GLU A 259 -8.02 8.19 -17.56
CA GLU A 259 -6.69 8.43 -18.14
C GLU A 259 -5.59 7.69 -17.38
N ALA A 260 -5.63 7.71 -16.04
CA ALA A 260 -4.68 6.96 -15.21
C ALA A 260 -4.80 5.45 -15.42
N GLN A 261 -6.01 4.93 -15.60
CA GLN A 261 -6.26 3.52 -15.89
C GLN A 261 -5.72 3.13 -17.26
N GLU A 262 -5.97 3.93 -18.30
CA GLU A 262 -5.43 3.71 -19.64
C GLU A 262 -3.90 3.71 -19.64
N LEU A 263 -3.29 4.71 -19.01
CA LEU A 263 -1.83 4.78 -18.88
C LEU A 263 -1.27 3.55 -18.14
N ALA A 264 -1.93 3.06 -17.10
CA ALA A 264 -1.50 1.87 -16.36
C ALA A 264 -1.61 0.58 -17.21
N ILE A 265 -2.67 0.43 -17.99
CA ILE A 265 -2.86 -0.72 -18.90
C ILE A 265 -1.75 -0.76 -19.95
N PHE A 266 -1.35 0.39 -20.47
CA PHE A 266 -0.30 0.52 -21.47
C PHE A 266 1.11 0.71 -20.90
N GLY A 267 1.35 0.26 -19.65
CA GLY A 267 2.67 0.07 -19.07
C GLY A 267 3.25 1.26 -18.31
N ALA A 268 2.53 2.36 -18.15
CA ALA A 268 2.96 3.42 -17.26
C ALA A 268 2.90 2.94 -15.80
N GLN A 269 3.94 3.23 -15.03
CA GLN A 269 4.02 2.84 -13.61
C GLN A 269 3.15 3.76 -12.72
N VAL A 270 1.85 3.77 -12.99
CA VAL A 270 0.84 4.49 -12.20
C VAL A 270 0.39 3.58 -11.03
N LEU A 271 -0.88 3.58 -10.69
CA LEU A 271 -1.50 2.61 -9.78
C LEU A 271 -2.16 1.48 -10.59
N HIS A 272 -2.24 0.29 -9.99
CA HIS A 272 -3.00 -0.78 -10.61
C HIS A 272 -4.48 -0.38 -10.70
N PRO A 273 -5.17 -0.59 -11.84
CA PRO A 273 -6.57 -0.14 -12.02
C PRO A 273 -7.51 -0.56 -10.89
N ARG A 274 -7.38 -1.81 -10.40
CA ARG A 274 -8.19 -2.34 -9.29
C ARG A 274 -8.04 -1.51 -8.00
N SER A 275 -6.84 -0.99 -7.73
CA SER A 275 -6.60 -0.21 -6.51
C SER A 275 -7.27 1.17 -6.54
N MET A 276 -7.70 1.66 -7.69
CA MET A 276 -8.40 2.95 -7.80
C MET A 276 -9.91 2.86 -7.57
N LEU A 277 -10.49 1.65 -7.59
CA LEU A 277 -11.95 1.46 -7.46
C LEU A 277 -12.55 2.04 -6.17
N PRO A 278 -11.96 1.85 -4.97
CA PRO A 278 -12.56 2.40 -3.74
C PRO A 278 -12.62 3.93 -3.76
N VAL A 279 -11.54 4.60 -4.12
CA VAL A 279 -11.46 6.08 -4.14
C VAL A 279 -12.33 6.69 -5.22
N ARG A 280 -12.43 6.05 -6.38
CA ARG A 280 -13.34 6.47 -7.45
C ARG A 280 -14.80 6.44 -7.01
N LYS A 281 -15.22 5.42 -6.25
CA LYS A 281 -16.59 5.27 -5.74
C LYS A 281 -17.04 6.47 -4.88
N VAL A 282 -16.12 7.12 -4.18
CA VAL A 282 -16.42 8.22 -3.26
C VAL A 282 -15.81 9.57 -3.67
N GLY A 283 -15.06 9.61 -4.76
CA GLY A 283 -14.43 10.82 -5.28
C GLY A 283 -13.22 11.31 -4.47
N THR A 284 -12.56 10.45 -3.68
CA THR A 284 -11.36 10.84 -2.93
C THR A 284 -10.16 10.94 -3.88
N PRO A 285 -9.50 12.11 -4.01
CA PRO A 285 -8.37 12.27 -4.92
C PRO A 285 -7.17 11.40 -4.51
N VAL A 286 -6.41 10.93 -5.51
CA VAL A 286 -5.16 10.20 -5.30
C VAL A 286 -4.01 11.04 -5.84
N ARG A 287 -2.95 11.21 -5.08
CA ARG A 287 -1.76 11.95 -5.49
C ARG A 287 -0.54 11.05 -5.58
N VAL A 288 0.09 11.03 -6.75
CA VAL A 288 1.39 10.38 -6.94
C VAL A 288 2.48 11.39 -6.62
N LYS A 289 3.31 11.09 -5.63
CA LYS A 289 4.38 11.96 -5.12
C LYS A 289 5.75 11.29 -5.20
N ASN A 290 6.78 12.14 -5.27
CA ASN A 290 8.17 11.68 -5.23
C ASN A 290 8.71 11.70 -3.79
N SER A 291 9.13 10.54 -3.28
CA SER A 291 9.75 10.44 -1.96
C SER A 291 11.11 11.14 -1.88
N TYR A 292 11.83 11.31 -3.00
CA TYR A 292 13.12 12.03 -3.05
C TYR A 292 12.97 13.52 -3.31
N ASN A 293 11.78 13.97 -3.75
CA ASN A 293 11.48 15.36 -4.01
C ASN A 293 10.14 15.75 -3.38
N ILE A 294 10.14 15.91 -2.06
CA ILE A 294 8.95 16.21 -1.25
C ILE A 294 8.24 17.49 -1.73
N LYS A 295 9.03 18.45 -2.28
CA LYS A 295 8.53 19.73 -2.77
C LYS A 295 7.79 19.62 -4.10
N SER A 296 7.99 18.52 -4.85
CA SER A 296 7.22 18.29 -6.08
C SER A 296 5.74 18.19 -5.75
N PRO A 297 4.86 18.90 -6.47
CA PRO A 297 3.42 18.83 -6.26
C PRO A 297 2.86 17.45 -6.62
N GLY A 298 3.58 16.68 -7.45
CA GLY A 298 3.13 15.39 -7.96
C GLY A 298 2.02 15.50 -9.00
N THR A 299 1.37 14.38 -9.30
CA THR A 299 0.18 14.29 -10.15
C THR A 299 -1.04 13.96 -9.30
N VAL A 300 -2.13 14.71 -9.45
CA VAL A 300 -3.41 14.40 -8.83
C VAL A 300 -4.27 13.57 -9.79
N ILE A 301 -4.84 12.49 -9.31
CA ILE A 301 -5.82 11.67 -10.03
C ILE A 301 -7.21 12.02 -9.47
N VAL A 302 -8.11 12.48 -10.33
CA VAL A 302 -9.44 13.01 -9.97
C VAL A 302 -10.54 12.39 -10.82
N GLU A 303 -11.80 12.61 -10.45
CA GLU A 303 -12.96 12.17 -11.24
C GLU A 303 -13.12 12.99 -12.53
N LYS A 304 -12.88 14.30 -12.45
CA LYS A 304 -12.99 15.22 -13.59
C LYS A 304 -11.92 16.30 -13.48
N HIS A 305 -11.39 16.69 -14.62
CA HIS A 305 -10.44 17.81 -14.67
C HIS A 305 -11.02 19.10 -14.08
N THR A 306 -10.17 19.80 -13.35
CA THR A 306 -10.54 21.10 -12.72
C THR A 306 -10.20 22.30 -13.60
N GLY A 307 -9.39 22.11 -14.64
CA GLY A 307 -8.89 23.17 -15.53
C GLY A 307 -8.99 22.87 -17.03
N LYS A 308 -8.28 23.63 -17.85
CA LYS A 308 -8.14 23.36 -19.28
C LYS A 308 -7.34 22.09 -19.50
N VAL A 309 -7.91 21.15 -20.21
CA VAL A 309 -7.26 19.88 -20.58
C VAL A 309 -6.51 20.06 -21.89
N PRO A 310 -5.23 19.73 -21.97
CA PRO A 310 -4.53 19.69 -23.25
C PRO A 310 -5.11 18.54 -24.11
N PRO A 311 -5.08 18.67 -25.45
CA PRO A 311 -5.59 17.61 -26.35
C PRO A 311 -4.92 16.22 -26.14
N VAL A 312 -3.69 16.21 -25.63
CA VAL A 312 -2.91 15.02 -25.27
C VAL A 312 -2.23 15.29 -23.94
N CYS A 313 -2.55 14.49 -22.91
CA CYS A 313 -1.98 14.63 -21.56
C CYS A 313 -0.66 13.86 -21.43
N ALA A 314 -0.61 12.63 -21.95
CA ALA A 314 0.55 11.76 -21.89
C ALA A 314 0.56 10.75 -23.03
N ILE A 315 1.72 10.21 -23.34
CA ILE A 315 1.92 9.15 -24.33
C ILE A 315 2.73 8.03 -23.67
N THR A 316 2.23 6.82 -23.71
CA THR A 316 2.99 5.63 -23.29
C THR A 316 3.16 4.66 -24.45
N THR A 317 4.17 3.81 -24.40
CA THR A 317 4.46 2.82 -25.43
C THR A 317 4.73 1.46 -24.79
N VAL A 318 4.14 0.43 -25.35
CA VAL A 318 4.47 -0.97 -25.04
C VAL A 318 5.18 -1.56 -26.24
N LYS A 319 6.35 -2.17 -26.00
CA LYS A 319 7.12 -2.86 -27.03
C LYS A 319 6.82 -4.35 -27.01
N HIS A 320 7.05 -5.03 -28.14
CA HIS A 320 6.90 -6.48 -28.28
C HIS A 320 5.48 -6.98 -27.93
N ILE A 321 4.47 -6.29 -28.45
CA ILE A 321 3.06 -6.71 -28.35
C ILE A 321 2.63 -7.43 -29.62
N THR A 322 1.70 -8.38 -29.47
CA THR A 322 0.98 -9.02 -30.58
C THR A 322 -0.49 -8.68 -30.42
N LEU A 323 -1.07 -8.02 -31.41
CA LEU A 323 -2.52 -7.80 -31.48
C LEU A 323 -3.18 -9.05 -32.06
N ILE A 324 -4.14 -9.63 -31.31
CA ILE A 324 -4.93 -10.77 -31.78
C ILE A 324 -6.39 -10.34 -31.82
N ASP A 325 -6.95 -10.29 -33.03
CA ASP A 325 -8.37 -10.09 -33.22
C ASP A 325 -9.09 -11.44 -33.30
N ILE A 326 -10.03 -11.68 -32.40
CA ILE A 326 -10.88 -12.86 -32.41
C ILE A 326 -12.22 -12.44 -33.01
N VAL A 327 -12.46 -12.83 -34.28
CA VAL A 327 -13.73 -12.56 -34.98
C VAL A 327 -14.53 -13.85 -35.04
N SER A 328 -15.75 -13.85 -34.51
CA SER A 328 -16.68 -14.98 -34.62
C SER A 328 -18.07 -14.50 -34.99
N SER A 329 -18.58 -15.05 -36.08
CA SER A 329 -19.98 -14.81 -36.50
C SER A 329 -21.03 -15.46 -35.57
N ARG A 330 -20.60 -16.30 -34.62
CA ARG A 330 -21.46 -17.01 -33.66
C ARG A 330 -21.55 -16.32 -32.28
N MET A 331 -20.92 -15.18 -32.10
CA MET A 331 -20.95 -14.44 -30.80
C MET A 331 -22.21 -13.59 -30.58
N LEU A 332 -23.14 -13.56 -31.56
CA LEU A 332 -24.46 -12.92 -31.36
C LEU A 332 -25.27 -13.73 -30.33
N GLY A 333 -25.35 -13.22 -29.08
CA GLY A 333 -26.09 -13.82 -27.99
C GLY A 333 -25.31 -14.67 -26.99
N ALA A 334 -23.99 -14.77 -27.12
CA ALA A 334 -23.14 -15.37 -26.07
C ALA A 334 -22.73 -14.28 -25.08
N ALA A 335 -23.11 -14.44 -23.80
CA ALA A 335 -22.49 -13.69 -22.70
C ALA A 335 -21.05 -14.18 -22.59
N GLY A 336 -20.08 -13.28 -22.90
CA GLY A 336 -18.65 -13.56 -22.86
C GLY A 336 -18.05 -13.32 -21.52
#